data_05d57d81dd418f2a9428f342434dbae4
#
_entry.id   05d57d81dd418f2a9428f342434dbae4
#
_cell.length_a   1.000
_cell.length_b   1.000
_cell.length_c   1.000
_cell.angle_alpha   90.00
_cell.angle_beta   90.00
_cell.angle_gamma   90.00
#
_symmetry.space_group_name_H-M   'P 1'
#
loop_
_entity.id
_entity.type
_entity.pdbx_description
1 polymer ?
#
loop_
_entity_poly.entity_id
_entity_poly.type
_entity_poly.pdbx_seq_one_letter_code
_entity_poly.pdbx_strand_id
1 'polypeptide(L)'
;MLDFIFNDPLEKEYWSNIWENLFSKGEPDTWCYQWCMKCVINNALIATPNKNLIRNIGFGPDAAHTKWEEEPMSIDEGIGDIIHPTFMIRHALADQYQFDYKFGGAGLRARRDIPNRIKNKLKRILKLSNLN
;
A
#
# COMPACT_ATOMS: atom_id res chain seq x y z
N MET A 1 5.28 11.76 -15.43
CA MET A 1 4.11 12.14 -14.59
C MET A 1 4.16 11.49 -13.21
N LEU A 2 4.24 10.18 -13.10
CA LEU A 2 4.24 9.49 -11.79
C LEU A 2 5.44 9.83 -10.90
N ASP A 3 6.56 10.26 -11.50
CA ASP A 3 7.75 10.73 -10.75
C ASP A 3 7.50 11.98 -9.88
N PHE A 4 6.49 12.76 -10.22
CA PHE A 4 6.10 13.93 -9.43
C PHE A 4 5.08 13.62 -8.34
N ILE A 5 4.49 12.42 -8.37
CA ILE A 5 3.43 12.01 -7.45
C ILE A 5 3.97 11.10 -6.37
N PHE A 6 4.79 10.10 -6.76
CA PHE A 6 5.37 9.12 -5.85
C PHE A 6 6.84 9.42 -5.58
N ASN A 7 7.15 9.71 -4.33
CA ASN A 7 8.53 9.89 -3.87
C ASN A 7 9.24 8.53 -3.66
N ASP A 8 8.48 7.47 -3.44
CA ASP A 8 8.99 6.12 -3.24
C ASP A 8 9.02 5.37 -4.58
N PRO A 9 10.22 4.97 -5.07
CA PRO A 9 10.34 4.22 -6.32
C PRO A 9 9.61 2.87 -6.31
N LEU A 10 9.50 2.23 -5.13
CA LEU A 10 8.80 0.96 -4.99
C LEU A 10 7.29 1.13 -5.11
N GLU A 11 6.75 2.16 -4.45
CA GLU A 11 5.34 2.50 -4.56
C GLU A 11 4.97 2.89 -6.00
N LYS A 12 5.81 3.69 -6.64
CA LYS A 12 5.65 4.05 -8.05
C LYS A 12 5.59 2.81 -8.96
N GLU A 13 6.54 1.88 -8.80
CA GLU A 13 6.58 0.65 -9.57
C GLU A 13 5.34 -0.22 -9.32
N TYR A 14 4.93 -0.35 -8.06
CA TYR A 14 3.74 -1.10 -7.68
C TYR A 14 2.49 -0.58 -8.40
N TRP A 15 2.22 0.72 -8.28
CA TRP A 15 1.05 1.33 -8.90
C TRP A 15 1.12 1.33 -10.43
N SER A 16 2.30 1.56 -11.01
CA SER A 16 2.50 1.48 -12.46
C SER A 16 2.12 0.11 -12.99
N ASN A 17 2.59 -0.96 -12.32
CA ASN A 17 2.29 -2.34 -12.72
C ASN A 17 0.78 -2.66 -12.62
N ILE A 18 0.11 -2.21 -11.55
CA ILE A 18 -1.33 -2.39 -11.38
C ILE A 18 -2.10 -1.71 -12.53
N TRP A 19 -1.81 -0.45 -12.79
CA TRP A 19 -2.53 0.31 -13.83
C TRP A 19 -2.20 -0.15 -15.25
N GLU A 20 -0.98 -0.57 -15.51
CA GLU A 20 -0.59 -1.16 -16.79
C GLU A 20 -1.31 -2.49 -17.05
N ASN A 21 -1.40 -3.35 -16.05
CA ASN A 21 -2.17 -4.59 -16.15
C ASN A 21 -3.67 -4.32 -16.34
N LEU A 22 -4.22 -3.37 -15.60
CA LEU A 22 -5.61 -2.96 -15.72
C LEU A 22 -5.91 -2.46 -17.14
N PHE A 23 -5.04 -1.62 -17.69
CA PHE A 23 -5.20 -1.06 -19.02
C PHE A 23 -5.03 -2.10 -20.14
N SER A 24 -4.04 -2.99 -20.01
CA SER A 24 -3.69 -3.96 -21.05
C SER A 24 -4.52 -5.26 -21.00
N LYS A 25 -4.95 -5.68 -19.81
CA LYS A 25 -5.60 -6.98 -19.59
C LYS A 25 -6.99 -6.88 -18.97
N GLY A 26 -7.40 -5.70 -18.47
CA GLY A 26 -8.62 -5.54 -17.68
C GLY A 26 -8.52 -6.17 -16.28
N GLU A 27 -7.32 -6.42 -15.78
CA GLU A 27 -7.08 -7.04 -14.47
C GLU A 27 -6.39 -6.08 -13.50
N PRO A 28 -6.79 -6.05 -12.22
CA PRO A 28 -7.91 -6.82 -11.64
C PRO A 28 -9.28 -6.25 -12.06
N ASP A 29 -10.27 -7.12 -12.18
CA ASP A 29 -11.65 -6.74 -12.53
C ASP A 29 -12.33 -6.01 -11.36
N THR A 30 -11.99 -4.74 -11.20
CA THR A 30 -12.56 -3.85 -10.18
C THR A 30 -12.39 -2.39 -10.56
N TRP A 31 -13.40 -1.58 -10.30
CA TRP A 31 -13.40 -0.14 -10.55
C TRP A 31 -12.53 0.65 -9.55
N CYS A 32 -12.17 0.06 -8.40
CA CYS A 32 -11.43 0.73 -7.33
C CYS A 32 -10.07 1.27 -7.79
N TYR A 33 -9.33 0.49 -8.59
CA TYR A 33 -8.01 0.90 -9.08
C TYR A 33 -8.09 2.00 -10.13
N GLN A 34 -9.14 2.01 -10.94
CA GLN A 34 -9.40 3.08 -11.91
C GLN A 34 -9.72 4.38 -11.17
N TRP A 35 -10.53 4.31 -10.12
CA TRP A 35 -10.84 5.45 -9.27
C TRP A 35 -9.60 5.97 -8.55
N CYS A 36 -8.79 5.08 -7.99
CA CYS A 36 -7.52 5.42 -7.37
C CYS A 36 -6.61 6.16 -8.36
N MET A 37 -6.44 5.64 -9.57
CA MET A 37 -5.68 6.30 -10.62
C MET A 37 -6.21 7.71 -10.91
N LYS A 38 -7.53 7.86 -11.04
CA LYS A 38 -8.17 9.16 -11.25
C LYS A 38 -7.83 10.16 -10.15
N CYS A 39 -7.91 9.73 -8.90
CA CYS A 39 -7.54 10.56 -7.74
C CYS A 39 -6.07 10.96 -7.79
N VAL A 40 -5.18 10.01 -8.03
CA VAL A 40 -3.73 10.23 -8.07
C VAL A 40 -3.33 11.22 -9.16
N ILE A 41 -3.80 11.04 -10.41
CA ILE A 41 -3.43 11.92 -11.52
C ILE A 41 -4.02 13.33 -11.41
N ASN A 42 -5.10 13.49 -10.67
CA ASN A 42 -5.72 14.79 -10.39
C ASN A 42 -5.22 15.41 -9.06
N ASN A 43 -4.24 14.81 -8.41
CA ASN A 43 -3.72 15.25 -7.12
C ASN A 43 -4.85 15.44 -6.07
N ALA A 44 -5.84 14.54 -6.09
CA ALA A 44 -6.96 14.59 -5.17
C ALA A 44 -6.56 14.07 -3.79
N LEU A 45 -7.14 14.68 -2.75
CA LEU A 45 -6.98 14.24 -1.36
C LEU A 45 -8.23 13.47 -0.92
N ILE A 46 -8.00 12.46 -0.08
CA ILE A 46 -9.06 11.65 0.51
C ILE A 46 -9.09 11.91 2.01
N ALA A 47 -10.23 12.36 2.53
CA ALA A 47 -10.43 12.49 3.96
C ALA A 47 -10.76 11.12 4.56
N THR A 48 -9.95 10.70 5.52
CA THR A 48 -10.13 9.43 6.23
C THR A 48 -10.35 9.70 7.71
N PRO A 49 -11.40 9.14 8.34
CA PRO A 49 -11.61 9.30 9.76
C PRO A 49 -10.52 8.56 10.56
N ASN A 50 -10.19 9.07 11.75
CA ASN A 50 -9.23 8.45 12.67
C ASN A 50 -9.79 7.21 13.39
N LYS A 51 -11.06 6.91 13.18
CA LYS A 51 -11.76 5.77 13.78
C LYS A 51 -12.29 4.85 12.70
N ASN A 52 -12.30 3.55 12.97
CA ASN A 52 -12.89 2.58 12.08
C ASN A 52 -14.42 2.58 12.23
N LEU A 53 -15.10 3.14 11.26
CA LEU A 53 -16.55 3.28 11.25
C LEU A 53 -17.26 2.23 10.40
N ILE A 54 -16.53 1.36 9.71
CA ILE A 54 -17.09 0.38 8.78
C ILE A 54 -16.49 -1.00 9.01
N ARG A 55 -17.31 -2.03 8.75
CA ARG A 55 -16.86 -3.42 8.69
C ARG A 55 -17.29 -4.01 7.36
N ASN A 56 -16.35 -4.66 6.69
CA ASN A 56 -16.69 -5.43 5.51
C ASN A 56 -17.36 -6.75 5.95
N ILE A 57 -18.56 -7.01 5.44
CA ILE A 57 -19.34 -8.23 5.70
C ILE A 57 -19.34 -9.19 4.51
N GLY A 58 -18.67 -8.82 3.41
CA GLY A 58 -18.64 -9.57 2.15
C GLY A 58 -17.47 -10.56 2.06
N PHE A 59 -17.04 -11.14 3.18
CA PHE A 59 -16.05 -12.22 3.22
C PHE A 59 -16.75 -13.58 3.28
N GLY A 60 -16.08 -14.63 2.80
CA GLY A 60 -16.55 -15.99 2.91
C GLY A 60 -16.70 -16.70 1.56
N PRO A 61 -17.21 -17.95 1.55
CA PRO A 61 -17.27 -18.80 0.36
C PRO A 61 -18.02 -18.18 -0.82
N ASP A 62 -19.06 -17.42 -0.53
CA ASP A 62 -19.92 -16.77 -1.52
C ASP A 62 -19.44 -15.38 -1.96
N ALA A 63 -18.34 -14.89 -1.38
CA ALA A 63 -17.78 -13.60 -1.74
C ALA A 63 -17.23 -13.59 -3.17
N ALA A 64 -17.39 -12.47 -3.87
CA ALA A 64 -16.91 -12.31 -5.25
C ALA A 64 -15.38 -12.39 -5.35
N HIS A 65 -14.67 -11.79 -4.39
CA HIS A 65 -13.21 -11.65 -4.44
C HIS A 65 -12.47 -12.31 -3.29
N THR A 66 -13.00 -12.25 -2.06
CA THR A 66 -12.29 -12.73 -0.86
C THR A 66 -13.00 -13.94 -0.27
N LYS A 67 -12.51 -15.12 -0.60
CA LYS A 67 -13.11 -16.42 -0.22
C LYS A 67 -12.79 -16.88 1.21
N TRP A 68 -11.82 -16.27 1.86
CA TRP A 68 -11.43 -16.56 3.24
C TRP A 68 -12.04 -15.54 4.20
N GLU A 69 -12.28 -15.98 5.42
CA GLU A 69 -12.71 -15.10 6.50
C GLU A 69 -11.49 -14.28 6.98
N GLU A 70 -11.63 -12.97 7.05
CA GLU A 70 -10.71 -12.12 7.79
C GLU A 70 -11.21 -11.96 9.22
N GLU A 71 -10.28 -11.85 10.19
CA GLU A 71 -10.62 -11.46 11.55
C GLU A 71 -11.44 -10.17 11.52
N PRO A 72 -12.63 -10.16 12.16
CA PRO A 72 -13.48 -9.00 12.12
C PRO A 72 -12.79 -7.82 12.79
N MET A 73 -12.49 -6.79 12.01
CA MET A 73 -12.00 -5.53 12.58
C MET A 73 -13.08 -4.95 13.50
N SER A 74 -12.69 -4.57 14.71
CA SER A 74 -13.58 -3.88 15.62
C SER A 74 -14.06 -2.57 15.01
N ILE A 75 -15.34 -2.30 15.17
CA ILE A 75 -15.93 -0.98 14.84
C ILE A 75 -15.80 -0.12 16.10
N ASP A 76 -15.27 1.09 15.95
CA ASP A 76 -15.23 2.06 17.03
C ASP A 76 -16.66 2.55 17.37
N GLU A 77 -16.89 2.94 18.64
CA GLU A 77 -18.21 3.35 19.16
C GLU A 77 -18.71 4.71 18.62
N GLY A 78 -18.29 5.08 17.45
CA GLY A 78 -18.67 6.33 16.80
C GLY A 78 -17.54 7.34 16.69
N ILE A 79 -17.77 8.35 15.90
CA ILE A 79 -16.75 9.36 15.58
C ILE A 79 -16.65 10.47 16.64
N GLY A 80 -17.67 10.61 17.50
CA GLY A 80 -17.77 11.75 18.43
C GLY A 80 -18.00 13.06 17.68
N ASP A 81 -17.52 14.15 18.27
CA ASP A 81 -17.56 15.45 17.62
C ASP A 81 -16.63 15.47 16.40
N ILE A 82 -17.15 15.92 15.27
CA ILE A 82 -16.39 16.00 14.02
C ILE A 82 -15.48 17.23 14.07
N ILE A 83 -14.18 16.98 14.16
CA ILE A 83 -13.15 18.04 14.08
C ILE A 83 -12.46 17.92 12.72
N HIS A 84 -12.72 18.87 11.85
CA HIS A 84 -12.07 18.91 10.55
C HIS A 84 -10.63 19.38 10.66
N PRO A 85 -9.72 18.88 9.80
CA PRO A 85 -8.35 19.39 9.74
C PRO A 85 -8.35 20.88 9.36
N THR A 86 -7.47 21.65 9.98
CA THR A 86 -7.35 23.10 9.72
C THR A 86 -6.86 23.38 8.29
N PHE A 87 -6.07 22.45 7.73
CA PHE A 87 -5.50 22.55 6.37
C PHE A 87 -5.78 21.29 5.57
N MET A 88 -6.09 21.45 4.30
CA MET A 88 -6.20 20.35 3.34
C MET A 88 -4.81 20.09 2.72
N ILE A 89 -4.02 19.25 3.37
CA ILE A 89 -2.69 18.86 2.93
C ILE A 89 -2.55 17.33 2.93
N ARG A 90 -1.68 16.84 2.05
CA ARG A 90 -1.32 15.43 2.02
C ARG A 90 -0.56 15.02 3.28
N HIS A 91 -0.97 13.94 3.90
CA HIS A 91 -0.27 13.34 5.03
C HIS A 91 0.63 12.20 4.56
N ALA A 92 1.85 12.54 4.10
CA ALA A 92 2.77 11.59 3.47
C ALA A 92 3.10 10.35 4.30
N LEU A 93 3.20 10.49 5.64
CA LEU A 93 3.46 9.33 6.52
C LEU A 93 2.26 8.39 6.61
N ALA A 94 1.03 8.91 6.57
CA ALA A 94 -0.16 8.08 6.55
C ALA A 94 -0.27 7.32 5.23
N ASP A 95 0.04 7.96 4.11
CA ASP A 95 0.06 7.31 2.79
C ASP A 95 1.10 6.19 2.75
N GLN A 96 2.32 6.45 3.25
CA GLN A 96 3.36 5.43 3.34
C GLN A 96 2.94 4.26 4.24
N TYR A 97 2.36 4.53 5.41
CA TYR A 97 1.83 3.49 6.29
C TYR A 97 0.77 2.66 5.58
N GLN A 98 -0.15 3.30 4.88
CA GLN A 98 -1.20 2.60 4.13
C GLN A 98 -0.60 1.73 3.02
N PHE A 99 0.37 2.22 2.27
CA PHE A 99 1.06 1.41 1.26
C PHE A 99 1.77 0.21 1.89
N ASP A 100 2.52 0.42 2.96
CA ASP A 100 3.29 -0.63 3.61
C ASP A 100 2.39 -1.70 4.26
N TYR A 101 1.27 -1.30 4.86
CA TYR A 101 0.39 -2.20 5.60
C TYR A 101 -0.71 -2.82 4.71
N LYS A 102 -1.41 -2.03 3.91
CA LYS A 102 -2.56 -2.50 3.11
C LYS A 102 -2.16 -3.09 1.77
N PHE A 103 -1.15 -2.54 1.12
CA PHE A 103 -0.69 -2.98 -0.19
C PHE A 103 0.58 -3.83 -0.14
N GLY A 104 1.02 -4.18 1.06
CA GLY A 104 2.15 -5.10 1.27
C GLY A 104 3.52 -4.49 0.98
N GLY A 105 3.64 -3.16 0.94
CA GLY A 105 4.88 -2.45 0.66
C GLY A 105 6.03 -2.85 1.57
N ALA A 106 5.78 -3.05 2.87
CA ALA A 106 6.79 -3.54 3.82
C ALA A 106 7.37 -4.90 3.40
N GLY A 107 6.52 -5.84 2.97
CA GLY A 107 6.95 -7.15 2.47
C GLY A 107 7.73 -7.05 1.16
N LEU A 108 7.32 -6.15 0.27
CA LEU A 108 8.02 -5.89 -0.99
C LEU A 108 9.43 -5.31 -0.73
N ARG A 109 9.57 -4.38 0.21
CA ARG A 109 10.87 -3.83 0.63
C ARG A 109 11.77 -4.93 1.19
N ALA A 110 11.23 -5.74 2.11
CA ALA A 110 11.98 -6.84 2.72
C ALA A 110 12.50 -7.83 1.66
N ARG A 111 11.70 -8.17 0.66
CA ARG A 111 12.10 -9.06 -0.45
C ARG A 111 13.21 -8.45 -1.31
N ARG A 112 13.17 -7.16 -1.58
CA ARG A 112 14.24 -6.45 -2.31
C ARG A 112 15.55 -6.42 -1.55
N ASP A 113 15.51 -6.37 -0.23
CA ASP A 113 16.71 -6.33 0.62
C ASP A 113 17.40 -7.68 0.79
N ILE A 114 16.72 -8.79 0.55
CA ILE A 114 17.30 -10.14 0.66
C ILE A 114 18.56 -10.30 -0.18
N PRO A 115 18.61 -9.97 -1.48
CA PRO A 115 19.82 -10.09 -2.29
C PRO A 115 20.96 -9.23 -1.75
N ASN A 116 20.66 -8.02 -1.30
CA ASN A 116 21.66 -7.11 -0.73
C ASN A 116 22.20 -7.62 0.60
N ARG A 117 21.38 -8.18 1.46
CA ARG A 117 21.78 -8.81 2.72
C ARG A 117 22.68 -10.02 2.49
N ILE A 118 22.33 -10.89 1.53
CA ILE A 118 23.16 -12.04 1.14
C ILE A 118 24.51 -11.56 0.59
N LYS A 119 24.52 -10.61 -0.33
CA LYS A 119 25.72 -10.03 -0.92
C LYS A 119 26.62 -9.40 0.14
N ASN A 120 26.05 -8.68 1.09
CA ASN A 120 26.80 -8.06 2.19
C ASN A 120 27.35 -9.12 3.17
N LYS A 121 26.59 -10.18 3.46
CA LYS A 121 27.06 -11.31 4.28
C LYS A 121 28.23 -12.04 3.61
N LEU A 122 28.15 -12.31 2.30
CA LEU A 122 29.23 -12.92 1.52
C LEU A 122 30.47 -12.04 1.50
N LYS A 123 30.33 -10.72 1.30
CA LYS A 123 31.47 -9.79 1.36
C LYS A 123 32.16 -9.77 2.72
N ARG A 124 31.40 -9.90 3.82
CA ARG A 124 31.98 -9.99 5.18
C ARG A 124 32.75 -11.29 5.37
N ILE A 125 32.24 -12.42 4.90
CA ILE A 125 32.92 -13.73 4.97
C ILE A 125 34.21 -13.70 4.16
N LEU A 126 34.19 -13.20 2.92
CA LEU A 126 35.37 -13.10 2.06
C LEU A 126 36.45 -12.13 2.63
N LYS A 127 36.06 -11.07 3.30
CA LYS A 127 37.01 -10.19 3.99
C LYS A 127 37.70 -10.86 5.18
N LEU A 128 37.00 -11.74 5.88
CA LEU A 128 37.55 -12.50 7.01
C LEU A 128 38.50 -13.63 6.54
N SER A 129 38.28 -14.20 5.34
CA SER A 129 39.15 -15.22 4.76
C SER A 129 40.45 -14.67 4.19
N ASN A 130 40.55 -13.37 3.92
CA ASN A 130 41.76 -12.71 3.43
C ASN A 130 42.62 -12.09 4.57
N LEU A 131 42.30 -12.38 5.82
CA LEU A 131 43.01 -11.88 7.02
C LEU A 131 43.76 -13.03 7.75
N ASN A 132 43.79 -14.25 7.18
CA ASN A 132 44.60 -15.39 7.58
C ASN A 132 45.57 -15.71 6.43
#